data_d6c4f4ccb19c7c064dc4bf4587add72b
#
_entry.id   d6c4f4ccb19c7c064dc4bf4587add72b
#
_cell.length_a   1.000
_cell.length_b   1.000
_cell.length_c   1.000
_cell.angle_alpha   90.00
_cell.angle_beta   90.00
_cell.angle_gamma   90.00
#
_symmetry.space_group_name_H-M   'P 1'
#
loop_
_entity.id
_entity.type
_entity.pdbx_description
1 polymer ?
#
loop_
_entity_poly.entity_id
_entity_poly.type
_entity_poly.pdbx_seq_one_letter_code
_entity_poly.pdbx_strand_id
1 'polypeptide(L)' 'MYAKYAKDYTATTEQYAERWHLNIQTVRRYCREKRLPYIKVGNRHYFNPDITPLPIGATIDDE' A
#
# COMPACT_ATOMS: atom_id res chain seq x y z
N MET A 1 -6.94 6.96 9.14
CA MET A 1 -8.00 6.26 8.41
C MET A 1 -7.82 6.42 6.93
N TYR A 2 -7.55 5.36 6.29
CA TYR A 2 -7.24 5.43 4.86
C TYR A 2 -8.48 5.39 3.99
N ALA A 3 -9.58 4.85 4.51
CA ALA A 3 -10.80 4.77 3.73
C ALA A 3 -11.32 6.13 3.30
N LYS A 4 -11.00 7.17 4.05
CA LYS A 4 -11.42 8.52 3.70
C LYS A 4 -10.82 8.99 2.39
N TYR A 5 -9.70 8.42 2.03
CA TYR A 5 -8.95 8.84 0.84
C TYR A 5 -8.95 7.76 -0.22
N ALA A 6 -9.99 6.94 -0.23
CA ALA A 6 -10.04 5.82 -1.17
C ALA A 6 -9.93 6.28 -2.62
N LYS A 7 -10.39 7.48 -2.92
CA LYS A 7 -10.31 8.00 -4.29
C LYS A 7 -8.87 8.14 -4.78
N ASP A 8 -7.92 8.22 -3.85
CA ASP A 8 -6.52 8.35 -4.22
C ASP A 8 -5.84 6.99 -4.34
N TYR A 9 -6.55 5.91 -4.02
CA TYR A 9 -5.98 4.57 -4.02
C TYR A 9 -6.36 3.87 -5.32
N THR A 10 -5.65 4.23 -6.38
CA THR A 10 -6.00 3.77 -7.72
C THR A 10 -5.03 2.76 -8.29
N ALA A 11 -3.89 2.52 -7.63
CA ALA A 11 -2.87 1.63 -8.16
C ALA A 11 -3.05 0.22 -7.60
N THR A 12 -3.00 -0.77 -8.48
CA THR A 12 -2.99 -2.16 -8.03
C THR A 12 -1.62 -2.50 -7.44
N THR A 13 -1.51 -3.69 -6.85
CA THR A 13 -0.24 -4.15 -6.31
C THR A 13 0.84 -4.09 -7.38
N GLU A 14 0.53 -4.57 -8.57
CA GLU A 14 1.51 -4.59 -9.66
C GLU A 14 1.87 -3.19 -10.11
N GLN A 15 0.88 -2.32 -10.21
CA GLN A 15 1.12 -0.94 -10.62
C GLN A 15 1.97 -0.20 -9.60
N TYR A 16 1.70 -0.42 -8.33
CA TYR A 16 2.49 0.21 -7.28
C TYR A 16 3.94 -0.28 -7.32
N ALA A 17 4.11 -1.59 -7.48
CA ALA A 17 5.45 -2.16 -7.54
C ALA A 17 6.22 -1.57 -8.71
N GLU A 18 5.57 -1.44 -9.85
CA GLU A 18 6.24 -0.89 -11.03
C GLU A 18 6.56 0.59 -10.84
N ARG A 19 5.65 1.32 -10.22
CA ARG A 19 5.86 2.76 -9.99
C ARG A 19 7.10 3.03 -9.17
N TRP A 20 7.40 2.15 -8.21
CA TRP A 20 8.52 2.34 -7.30
C TRP A 20 9.66 1.36 -7.55
N HIS A 21 9.59 0.63 -8.68
CA HIS A 21 10.62 -0.33 -9.06
C HIS A 21 10.84 -1.38 -7.97
N LEU A 22 9.73 -1.87 -7.43
CA LEU A 22 9.77 -2.86 -6.38
C LEU A 22 9.28 -4.19 -6.91
N ASN A 23 9.65 -5.27 -6.21
CA ASN A 23 9.11 -6.58 -6.48
C ASN A 23 7.72 -6.68 -5.86
N ILE A 24 6.82 -7.41 -6.52
CA ILE A 24 5.47 -7.59 -6.01
C ILE A 24 5.49 -8.22 -4.62
N GLN A 25 6.38 -9.17 -4.40
CA GLN A 25 6.51 -9.79 -3.10
C GLN A 25 6.92 -8.78 -2.03
N THR A 26 7.76 -7.85 -2.39
CA THR A 26 8.18 -6.78 -1.48
C THR A 26 6.98 -5.92 -1.09
N VAL A 27 6.14 -5.58 -2.06
CA VAL A 27 4.96 -4.76 -1.77
C VAL A 27 4.02 -5.52 -0.83
N ARG A 28 3.81 -6.80 -1.07
CA ARG A 28 2.97 -7.63 -0.21
C ARG A 28 3.53 -7.72 1.19
N ARG A 29 4.84 -7.80 1.30
CA ARG A 29 5.50 -7.85 2.59
C ARG A 29 5.28 -6.57 3.37
N TYR A 30 5.38 -5.42 2.69
CA TYR A 30 5.12 -4.15 3.33
C TYR A 30 3.70 -4.08 3.87
N CYS A 31 2.74 -4.62 3.13
CA CYS A 31 1.36 -4.65 3.60
C CYS A 31 1.23 -5.52 4.84
N ARG A 32 1.88 -6.68 4.83
CA ARG A 32 1.82 -7.59 5.97
C ARG A 32 2.44 -6.98 7.21
N GLU A 33 3.49 -6.19 7.01
CA GLU A 33 4.19 -5.53 8.11
C GLU A 33 3.54 -4.20 8.50
N LYS A 34 2.44 -3.85 7.85
CA LYS A 34 1.71 -2.61 8.12
C LYS A 34 2.57 -1.37 7.91
N ARG A 35 3.42 -1.42 6.91
CA ARG A 35 4.27 -0.30 6.55
C ARG A 35 3.77 0.46 5.33
N LEU A 36 2.74 -0.04 4.67
CA LEU A 36 2.22 0.58 3.45
C LEU A 36 0.70 0.59 3.54
N PRO A 37 0.09 1.78 3.52
CA PRO A 37 -1.38 1.85 3.57
C PRO A 37 -1.98 1.37 2.27
N TYR A 38 -3.12 0.73 2.38
CA TYR A 38 -3.85 0.23 1.22
C TYR A 38 -5.32 0.10 1.57
N ILE A 39 -6.14 -0.03 0.54
CA ILE A 39 -7.54 -0.38 0.74
C ILE A 39 -7.79 -1.69 0.02
N LYS A 40 -8.79 -2.42 0.50
CA LYS A 40 -9.15 -3.69 -0.10
C LYS A 40 -10.57 -3.59 -0.63
N VAL A 41 -10.72 -3.88 -1.91
CA VAL A 41 -12.03 -3.89 -2.57
C VAL A 41 -12.21 -5.25 -3.18
N GLY A 42 -13.16 -6.03 -2.62
CA GLY A 42 -13.29 -7.40 -3.03
C GLY A 42 -12.03 -8.18 -2.72
N ASN A 43 -11.44 -8.78 -3.72
CA ASN A 43 -10.21 -9.56 -3.58
C ASN A 43 -8.98 -8.78 -3.99
N ARG A 44 -9.10 -7.47 -4.21
CA ARG A 44 -8.01 -6.68 -4.75
C ARG A 44 -7.56 -5.64 -3.75
N HIS A 45 -6.26 -5.38 -3.77
CA HIS A 45 -5.66 -4.32 -2.97
C HIS A 45 -5.34 -3.14 -3.88
N TYR A 46 -5.62 -1.94 -3.38
CA TYR A 46 -5.31 -0.72 -4.11
C TYR A 46 -4.46 0.18 -3.25
N PHE A 47 -3.55 0.87 -3.87
CA PHE A 47 -2.56 1.69 -3.20
C PHE A 47 -2.58 3.10 -3.77
N ASN A 48 -2.17 4.05 -2.95
CA ASN A 48 -1.92 5.40 -3.43
C ASN A 48 -0.52 5.42 -4.00
N PRO A 49 -0.35 5.65 -5.31
CA PRO A 49 0.97 5.57 -5.92
C PRO A 49 1.95 6.62 -5.44
N ASP A 50 1.47 7.64 -4.72
CA ASP A 50 2.33 8.70 -4.24
C ASP A 50 2.82 8.48 -2.81
N ILE A 51 2.32 7.46 -2.12
CA ILE A 51 2.71 7.17 -0.75
C ILE A 51 3.81 6.13 -0.75
N THR A 52 4.89 6.42 -0.03
CA THR A 52 5.99 5.47 0.11
C THR A 52 5.81 4.63 1.37
N PRO A 53 6.40 3.42 1.40
CA PRO A 53 6.35 2.59 2.60
C PRO A 53 7.09 3.24 3.76
N LEU A 54 6.65 2.94 4.97
CA LEU A 54 7.32 3.41 6.17
C LEU A 54 8.63 2.66 6.38
N PRO A 55 9.58 3.26 7.09
CA PRO A 55 10.84 2.58 7.37
C PRO A 55 10.63 1.37 8.28
N ILE A 56 11.65 0.51 8.32
CA ILE A 56 11.62 -0.67 9.16
C ILE A 56 11.43 -0.26 10.61
N GLY A 57 10.52 -0.94 11.28
CA GLY A 57 10.24 -0.65 12.68
C GLY A 57 9.10 0.32 12.88
N ALA A 58 8.70 1.04 11.84
CA ALA A 58 7.55 1.93 11.92
C ALA A 58 6.34 1.22 11.33
N THR A 59 5.19 1.39 11.96
CA THR A 59 3.97 0.80 11.44
C THR A 59 2.88 1.85 11.38
N ILE A 60 1.88 1.55 10.56
CA ILE A 60 0.76 2.44 10.40
C ILE A 60 -0.16 2.28 11.61
N ASP A 61 -0.52 3.42 12.17
CA ASP A 61 -1.48 3.46 13.25
C ASP A 61 -2.83 3.75 12.62
N ASP A 62 -3.65 2.73 12.48
CA ASP A 62 -4.91 2.88 11.77
C ASP A 62 -6.10 3.00 12.71
N GLU A 63 -5.91 3.58 13.81
CA GLU A 63 -6.94 3.86 14.78
C GLU A 63 -8.20 4.40 14.19
#